data_c87ef9aaa651e463986eacb517473055
#
_entry.id   c87ef9aaa651e463986eacb517473055
#
_cell.length_a   1.000
_cell.length_b   1.000
_cell.length_c   1.000
_cell.angle_alpha   90.00
_cell.angle_beta   90.00
_cell.angle_gamma   90.00
#
_symmetry.space_group_name_H-M   'P 1'
#
loop_
_entity.id
_entity.type
_entity.pdbx_description
1 polymer ?
#
loop_
_entity_poly.entity_id
_entity_poly.type
_entity_poly.pdbx_seq_one_letter_code
_entity_poly.pdbx_strand_id
1 'polypeptide(L)'
;YESTVYPGCVEEDCVPLLEKFSKLNFNKDFFCGYSPERINPGDKKRTISSIKKVISGSTPEITNLVNNLYIQIISAGTFKASSIKVAEAAKIIENTQRDLNIALINELSIVFNKMNIDTEEVLEAAKTKWNFSPFMPGLVGGHCIGVDPYYLTYKSKKIGYSPKIIL
;
A
#
# COMPACT_ATOMS: atom_id res chain seq x y z
N TYR A 1 8.28 12.39 -1.23
CA TYR A 1 6.90 12.13 -0.83
C TYR A 1 6.84 10.85 -0.01
N GLU A 2 5.99 10.82 1.04
CA GLU A 2 5.81 9.64 1.90
C GLU A 2 4.34 9.29 2.14
N SER A 3 3.43 10.21 1.82
CA SER A 3 1.98 9.99 1.97
C SER A 3 1.45 8.92 1.03
N THR A 4 0.44 8.17 1.46
CA THR A 4 -0.27 7.23 0.60
C THR A 4 -1.04 7.99 -0.48
N VAL A 5 -0.80 7.62 -1.73
CA VAL A 5 -1.44 8.21 -2.91
C VAL A 5 -1.71 7.11 -3.95
N TYR A 6 -2.57 7.38 -4.93
CA TYR A 6 -2.80 6.45 -6.03
C TYR A 6 -1.60 6.39 -6.99
N PRO A 7 -1.40 5.26 -7.69
CA PRO A 7 -0.29 5.11 -8.63
C PRO A 7 -0.29 6.17 -9.73
N GLY A 8 0.80 6.92 -9.85
CA GLY A 8 0.99 8.02 -10.76
C GLY A 8 0.69 9.41 -10.18
N CYS A 9 0.23 9.51 -8.95
CA CYS A 9 -0.14 10.79 -8.33
C CYS A 9 1.05 11.77 -8.28
N VAL A 10 2.22 11.31 -7.87
CA VAL A 10 3.39 12.20 -7.78
C VAL A 10 3.75 12.77 -9.15
N GLU A 11 3.82 11.94 -10.18
CA GLU A 11 4.27 12.36 -11.50
C GLU A 11 3.16 13.09 -12.29
N GLU A 12 1.88 12.71 -12.12
CA GLU A 12 0.77 13.23 -12.92
C GLU A 12 0.10 14.47 -12.31
N ASP A 13 0.11 14.59 -10.97
CA ASP A 13 -0.56 15.72 -10.29
C ASP A 13 0.42 16.60 -9.52
N CYS A 14 1.35 16.01 -8.73
CA CYS A 14 2.25 16.82 -7.90
C CYS A 14 3.33 17.52 -8.73
N VAL A 15 3.98 16.80 -9.64
CA VAL A 15 5.06 17.38 -10.49
C VAL A 15 4.58 18.57 -11.31
N PRO A 16 3.45 18.51 -12.05
CA PRO A 16 2.97 19.67 -12.80
C PRO A 16 2.70 20.91 -11.94
N LEU A 17 2.25 20.70 -10.69
CA LEU A 17 2.06 21.82 -9.76
C LEU A 17 3.40 22.40 -9.31
N LEU A 18 4.39 21.55 -9.01
CA LEU A 18 5.73 22.01 -8.66
C LEU A 18 6.36 22.82 -9.80
N GLU A 19 6.30 22.32 -11.03
CA GLU A 19 6.81 23.06 -12.23
C GLU A 19 6.10 24.39 -12.41
N LYS A 20 4.76 24.39 -12.30
CA LYS A 20 3.94 25.60 -12.46
C LYS A 20 4.33 26.70 -11.48
N PHE A 21 4.53 26.37 -10.21
CA PHE A 21 4.76 27.36 -9.17
C PHE A 21 6.25 27.71 -8.98
N SER A 22 7.15 26.74 -9.12
CA SER A 22 8.59 26.98 -9.00
C SER A 22 9.23 27.56 -10.26
N LYS A 23 8.62 27.35 -11.43
CA LYS A 23 9.20 27.62 -12.75
C LYS A 23 10.44 26.79 -13.07
N LEU A 24 10.66 25.71 -12.33
CA LEU A 24 11.74 24.74 -12.54
C LEU A 24 11.23 23.55 -13.36
N ASN A 25 12.15 22.85 -14.03
CA ASN A 25 11.84 21.70 -14.87
C ASN A 25 12.12 20.40 -14.11
N PHE A 26 11.15 19.49 -14.12
CA PHE A 26 11.29 18.17 -13.54
C PHE A 26 12.40 17.35 -14.19
N ASN A 27 13.13 16.59 -13.39
CA ASN A 27 14.29 15.78 -13.78
C ASN A 27 15.46 16.57 -14.41
N LYS A 28 15.47 17.89 -14.23
CA LYS A 28 16.54 18.78 -14.63
C LYS A 28 16.96 19.68 -13.48
N ASP A 29 16.02 20.49 -13.00
CA ASP A 29 16.28 21.50 -11.97
C ASP A 29 15.83 21.00 -10.58
N PHE A 30 14.86 20.09 -10.54
CA PHE A 30 14.43 19.37 -9.34
C PHE A 30 14.05 17.92 -9.65
N PHE A 31 14.03 17.11 -8.62
CA PHE A 31 13.76 15.68 -8.70
C PHE A 31 12.77 15.26 -7.61
N CYS A 32 12.08 14.13 -7.81
CA CYS A 32 11.16 13.57 -6.83
C CYS A 32 11.60 12.19 -6.39
N GLY A 33 11.41 11.89 -5.11
CA GLY A 33 11.48 10.56 -4.55
C GLY A 33 10.16 10.21 -3.85
N TYR A 34 9.85 8.93 -3.82
CA TYR A 34 8.68 8.40 -3.11
C TYR A 34 9.08 7.21 -2.25
N SER A 35 8.64 7.25 -0.99
CA SER A 35 8.91 6.20 -0.02
C SER A 35 7.75 6.09 0.96
N PRO A 36 6.77 5.19 0.73
CA PRO A 36 5.55 5.13 1.52
C PRO A 36 5.82 4.77 2.99
N GLU A 37 5.01 5.33 3.87
CA GLU A 37 4.99 4.91 5.26
C GLU A 37 4.25 3.58 5.44
N ARG A 38 4.86 2.65 6.19
CA ARG A 38 4.37 1.29 6.39
C ARG A 38 4.21 0.92 7.86
N ILE A 39 4.33 1.90 8.78
CA ILE A 39 4.15 1.69 10.21
C ILE A 39 2.66 1.55 10.54
N ASN A 40 2.33 0.61 11.42
CA ASN A 40 1.03 0.58 12.05
C ASN A 40 1.08 1.41 13.33
N PRO A 41 0.29 2.50 13.44
CA PRO A 41 0.23 3.27 14.67
C PRO A 41 -0.10 2.38 15.87
N GLY A 42 0.72 2.48 16.94
CA GLY A 42 0.56 1.68 18.15
C GLY A 42 1.28 0.32 18.15
N ASP A 43 1.86 -0.13 17.05
CA ASP A 43 2.69 -1.33 17.03
C ASP A 43 4.08 -1.02 17.65
N LYS A 44 4.29 -1.49 18.87
CA LYS A 44 5.55 -1.29 19.60
C LYS A 44 6.68 -2.25 19.15
N LYS A 45 6.35 -3.31 18.42
CA LYS A 45 7.33 -4.32 17.96
C LYS A 45 7.92 -3.96 16.60
N ARG A 46 7.13 -3.35 15.74
CA ARG A 46 7.52 -3.00 14.37
C ARG A 46 7.71 -1.48 14.28
N THR A 47 8.93 -1.05 14.55
CA THR A 47 9.33 0.36 14.47
C THR A 47 9.73 0.75 13.06
N ILE A 48 9.90 2.04 12.81
CA ILE A 48 10.34 2.55 11.49
C ILE A 48 11.63 1.90 11.02
N SER A 49 12.58 1.66 11.90
CA SER A 49 13.88 1.06 11.57
C SER A 49 13.80 -0.44 11.28
N SER A 50 12.80 -1.15 11.85
CA SER A 50 12.65 -2.61 11.73
C SER A 50 11.79 -3.07 10.56
N ILE A 51 11.13 -2.14 9.85
CA ILE A 51 10.33 -2.43 8.66
C ILE A 51 11.14 -2.07 7.42
N LYS A 52 11.32 -3.03 6.48
CA LYS A 52 11.99 -2.76 5.21
C LYS A 52 11.28 -1.63 4.46
N LYS A 53 11.98 -0.56 4.15
CA LYS A 53 11.43 0.64 3.51
C LYS A 53 11.43 0.47 1.99
N VAL A 54 10.28 0.66 1.35
CA VAL A 54 10.21 0.77 -0.12
C VAL A 54 10.63 2.17 -0.48
N ILE A 55 11.54 2.30 -1.45
CA ILE A 55 12.03 3.59 -1.93
C ILE A 55 12.03 3.64 -3.45
N SER A 56 11.90 4.82 -4.00
CA SER A 56 11.98 5.10 -5.43
C SER A 56 12.43 6.54 -5.69
N GLY A 57 12.86 6.80 -6.90
CA GLY A 57 13.21 8.14 -7.37
C GLY A 57 12.80 8.33 -8.81
N SER A 58 12.73 9.57 -9.23
CA SER A 58 12.38 9.95 -10.61
C SER A 58 13.46 9.61 -11.64
N THR A 59 14.70 9.35 -11.17
CA THR A 59 15.80 8.78 -11.97
C THR A 59 16.52 7.71 -11.16
N PRO A 60 17.38 6.86 -11.79
CA PRO A 60 18.19 5.89 -11.07
C PRO A 60 19.12 6.54 -10.05
N GLU A 61 19.71 7.71 -10.37
CA GLU A 61 20.60 8.46 -9.48
C GLU A 61 19.83 8.93 -8.24
N ILE A 62 18.62 9.47 -8.43
CA ILE A 62 17.75 9.90 -7.34
C ILE A 62 17.28 8.71 -6.51
N THR A 63 16.97 7.58 -7.14
CA THR A 63 16.66 6.34 -6.39
C THR A 63 17.84 5.95 -5.49
N ASN A 64 19.07 6.06 -5.97
CA ASN A 64 20.26 5.78 -5.17
C ASN A 64 20.46 6.81 -4.05
N LEU A 65 20.22 8.09 -4.32
CA LEU A 65 20.28 9.15 -3.31
C LEU A 65 19.28 8.91 -2.18
N VAL A 66 18.01 8.64 -2.52
CA VAL A 66 16.94 8.32 -1.57
C VAL A 66 17.30 7.05 -0.78
N ASN A 67 17.83 6.03 -1.45
CA ASN A 67 18.32 4.83 -0.80
C ASN A 67 19.41 5.14 0.25
N ASN A 68 20.41 5.91 -0.13
CA ASN A 68 21.53 6.25 0.76
C ASN A 68 21.07 7.05 1.99
N LEU A 69 20.00 7.83 1.86
CA LEU A 69 19.38 8.51 2.98
C LEU A 69 18.74 7.50 3.95
N TYR A 70 17.88 6.61 3.43
CA TYR A 70 17.09 5.71 4.28
C TYR A 70 17.91 4.56 4.88
N ILE A 71 18.93 4.02 4.22
CA ILE A 71 19.74 2.93 4.80
C ILE A 71 20.49 3.36 6.08
N GLN A 72 20.65 4.67 6.32
CA GLN A 72 21.31 5.17 7.52
C GLN A 72 20.42 4.99 8.76
N ILE A 73 19.11 4.93 8.61
CA ILE A 73 18.11 4.88 9.69
C ILE A 73 17.25 3.62 9.69
N ILE A 74 17.19 2.91 8.56
CA ILE A 74 16.37 1.69 8.42
C ILE A 74 17.28 0.46 8.50
N SER A 75 17.38 -0.12 9.69
CA SER A 75 18.21 -1.32 9.92
C SER A 75 17.71 -2.55 9.17
N ALA A 76 16.39 -2.64 8.89
CA ALA A 76 15.80 -3.70 8.05
C ALA A 76 16.13 -3.57 6.56
N GLY A 77 16.85 -2.51 6.18
CA GLY A 77 17.22 -2.23 4.80
C GLY A 77 16.08 -1.66 3.95
N THR A 78 16.35 -1.47 2.68
CA THR A 78 15.44 -0.88 1.71
C THR A 78 15.12 -1.85 0.57
N PHE A 79 14.04 -1.56 -0.15
CA PHE A 79 13.69 -2.16 -1.43
C PHE A 79 13.58 -1.04 -2.47
N LYS A 80 14.45 -1.07 -3.48
CA LYS A 80 14.42 -0.10 -4.58
C LYS A 80 13.36 -0.50 -5.59
N ALA A 81 12.25 0.22 -5.64
CA ALA A 81 11.25 0.06 -6.68
C ALA A 81 11.76 0.63 -8.01
N SER A 82 11.34 0.05 -9.12
CA SER A 82 11.78 0.44 -10.47
C SER A 82 11.27 1.82 -10.90
N SER A 83 10.21 2.32 -10.25
CA SER A 83 9.65 3.65 -10.50
C SER A 83 8.85 4.14 -9.29
N ILE A 84 8.53 5.43 -9.28
CA ILE A 84 7.61 6.03 -8.30
C ILE A 84 6.25 5.33 -8.35
N LYS A 85 5.68 5.12 -9.54
CA LYS A 85 4.40 4.42 -9.72
C LYS A 85 4.37 3.02 -9.11
N VAL A 86 5.46 2.28 -9.22
CA VAL A 86 5.57 0.93 -8.62
C VAL A 86 5.56 1.02 -7.10
N ALA A 87 6.27 1.99 -6.51
CA ALA A 87 6.29 2.18 -5.07
C ALA A 87 4.92 2.65 -4.51
N GLU A 88 4.24 3.54 -5.23
CA GLU A 88 2.87 3.98 -4.93
C GLU A 88 1.89 2.78 -4.97
N ALA A 89 1.96 1.97 -6.05
CA ALA A 89 1.12 0.79 -6.22
C ALA A 89 1.35 -0.25 -5.11
N ALA A 90 2.62 -0.50 -4.75
CA ALA A 90 2.97 -1.45 -3.68
C ALA A 90 2.30 -1.09 -2.35
N LYS A 91 2.28 0.20 -2.00
CA LYS A 91 1.62 0.67 -0.78
C LYS A 91 0.11 0.42 -0.80
N ILE A 92 -0.53 0.73 -1.90
CA ILE A 92 -1.99 0.61 -2.04
C ILE A 92 -2.44 -0.86 -1.93
N ILE A 93 -1.75 -1.77 -2.60
CA ILE A 93 -2.17 -3.18 -2.62
C ILE A 93 -2.04 -3.86 -1.26
N GLU A 94 -1.10 -3.45 -0.40
CA GLU A 94 -0.94 -4.00 0.95
C GLU A 94 -2.24 -3.85 1.78
N ASN A 95 -2.89 -2.71 1.69
CA ASN A 95 -4.12 -2.43 2.43
C ASN A 95 -5.36 -2.95 1.68
N THR A 96 -5.42 -2.80 0.36
CA THR A 96 -6.52 -3.32 -0.47
C THR A 96 -6.65 -4.83 -0.34
N GLN A 97 -5.53 -5.57 -0.37
CA GLN A 97 -5.54 -7.02 -0.17
C GLN A 97 -6.11 -7.40 1.21
N ARG A 98 -5.73 -6.67 2.26
CA ARG A 98 -6.23 -6.93 3.61
C ARG A 98 -7.74 -6.68 3.71
N ASP A 99 -8.21 -5.59 3.16
CA ASP A 99 -9.62 -5.23 3.11
C ASP A 99 -10.46 -6.31 2.43
N LEU A 100 -10.05 -6.72 1.23
CA LEU A 100 -10.72 -7.77 0.46
C LEU A 100 -10.74 -9.12 1.18
N ASN A 101 -9.64 -9.50 1.82
CA ASN A 101 -9.61 -10.77 2.57
C ASN A 101 -10.52 -10.73 3.79
N ILE A 102 -10.60 -9.61 4.51
CA ILE A 102 -11.54 -9.46 5.63
C ILE A 102 -12.98 -9.49 5.11
N ALA A 103 -13.28 -8.80 4.01
CA ALA A 103 -14.60 -8.82 3.38
C ALA A 103 -15.01 -10.24 2.97
N LEU A 104 -14.10 -11.00 2.36
CA LEU A 104 -14.32 -12.40 2.01
C LEU A 104 -14.68 -13.25 3.25
N ILE A 105 -13.90 -13.13 4.33
CA ILE A 105 -14.17 -13.91 5.54
C ILE A 105 -15.48 -13.48 6.22
N ASN A 106 -15.83 -12.20 6.18
CA ASN A 106 -17.15 -11.74 6.65
C ASN A 106 -18.30 -12.36 5.84
N GLU A 107 -18.18 -12.42 4.53
CA GLU A 107 -19.20 -13.06 3.68
C GLU A 107 -19.29 -14.56 3.96
N LEU A 108 -18.15 -15.25 4.07
CA LEU A 108 -18.11 -16.68 4.42
C LEU A 108 -18.72 -16.94 5.80
N SER A 109 -18.53 -16.06 6.78
CA SER A 109 -19.15 -16.23 8.10
C SER A 109 -20.67 -16.20 8.04
N ILE A 110 -21.26 -15.36 7.16
CA ILE A 110 -22.70 -15.33 6.91
C ILE A 110 -23.16 -16.63 6.25
N VAL A 111 -22.42 -17.12 5.26
CA VAL A 111 -22.71 -18.39 4.57
C VAL A 111 -22.67 -19.56 5.56
N PHE A 112 -21.61 -19.68 6.34
CA PHE A 112 -21.45 -20.75 7.33
C PHE A 112 -22.54 -20.72 8.41
N ASN A 113 -22.90 -19.53 8.89
CA ASN A 113 -24.00 -19.38 9.82
C ASN A 113 -25.33 -19.94 9.25
N LYS A 114 -25.63 -19.66 7.97
CA LYS A 114 -26.82 -20.21 7.29
C LYS A 114 -26.77 -21.72 7.08
N MET A 115 -25.58 -22.30 7.09
CA MET A 115 -25.35 -23.74 7.00
C MET A 115 -25.28 -24.43 8.37
N ASN A 116 -25.45 -23.67 9.48
CA ASN A 116 -25.23 -24.13 10.86
C ASN A 116 -23.81 -24.70 11.09
N ILE A 117 -22.80 -24.07 10.49
CA ILE A 117 -21.39 -24.40 10.65
C ILE A 117 -20.72 -23.28 11.45
N ASP A 118 -19.90 -23.66 12.43
CA ASP A 118 -19.11 -22.70 13.20
C ASP A 118 -17.95 -22.14 12.38
N THR A 119 -17.92 -20.82 12.19
CA THR A 119 -16.92 -20.14 11.39
C THR A 119 -15.52 -20.25 12.00
N GLU A 120 -15.41 -20.16 13.33
CA GLU A 120 -14.11 -20.28 14.02
C GLU A 120 -13.52 -21.68 13.82
N GLU A 121 -14.31 -22.72 13.98
CA GLU A 121 -13.88 -24.11 13.76
C GLU A 121 -13.38 -24.32 12.32
N VAL A 122 -14.10 -23.78 11.33
CA VAL A 122 -13.65 -23.84 9.91
C VAL A 122 -12.32 -23.12 9.71
N LEU A 123 -12.15 -21.95 10.30
CA LEU A 123 -10.92 -21.16 10.15
C LEU A 123 -9.74 -21.85 10.89
N GLU A 124 -9.97 -22.43 12.07
CA GLU A 124 -8.94 -23.20 12.76
C GLU A 124 -8.50 -24.43 11.94
N ALA A 125 -9.44 -25.15 11.35
CA ALA A 125 -9.11 -26.26 10.45
C ALA A 125 -8.32 -25.77 9.22
N ALA A 126 -8.74 -24.67 8.60
CA ALA A 126 -8.07 -24.09 7.42
C ALA A 126 -6.65 -23.61 7.73
N LYS A 127 -6.40 -23.05 8.91
CA LYS A 127 -5.08 -22.60 9.38
C LYS A 127 -4.04 -23.73 9.46
N THR A 128 -4.45 -24.97 9.51
CA THR A 128 -3.53 -26.12 9.48
C THR A 128 -2.78 -26.23 8.15
N LYS A 129 -3.29 -25.61 7.09
CA LYS A 129 -2.62 -25.59 5.80
C LYS A 129 -1.57 -24.47 5.77
N TRP A 130 -0.36 -24.78 5.42
CA TRP A 130 0.82 -23.92 5.48
C TRP A 130 0.70 -22.61 4.67
N ASN A 131 -0.12 -22.57 3.61
CA ASN A 131 -0.30 -21.39 2.75
C ASN A 131 -1.66 -20.72 2.93
N PHE A 132 -2.39 -21.02 3.99
CA PHE A 132 -3.63 -20.34 4.32
C PHE A 132 -3.31 -19.02 5.05
N SER A 133 -3.87 -17.93 4.58
CA SER A 133 -3.73 -16.61 5.23
C SER A 133 -4.83 -16.42 6.26
N PRO A 134 -4.50 -16.37 7.57
CA PRO A 134 -5.47 -16.42 8.65
C PRO A 134 -6.14 -15.08 8.92
N PHE A 135 -7.02 -14.66 8.04
CA PHE A 135 -7.92 -13.53 8.29
C PHE A 135 -9.11 -13.99 9.13
N MET A 136 -9.65 -13.07 9.93
CA MET A 136 -10.81 -13.33 10.81
C MET A 136 -11.96 -12.39 10.41
N PRO A 137 -13.22 -12.78 10.68
CA PRO A 137 -14.35 -11.88 10.53
C PRO A 137 -14.20 -10.65 11.43
N GLY A 138 -14.61 -9.51 10.95
CA GLY A 138 -14.56 -8.29 11.73
C GLY A 138 -14.74 -7.03 10.89
N LEU A 139 -14.74 -5.91 11.55
CA LEU A 139 -14.75 -4.61 10.89
C LEU A 139 -13.33 -4.24 10.46
N VAL A 140 -13.23 -3.68 9.27
CA VAL A 140 -12.00 -3.04 8.81
C VAL A 140 -11.83 -1.77 9.64
N GLY A 141 -10.84 -1.76 10.53
CA GLY A 141 -10.55 -0.64 11.41
C GLY A 141 -9.38 0.21 10.91
N GLY A 142 -9.32 1.44 11.39
CA GLY A 142 -8.25 2.38 11.12
C GLY A 142 -8.47 3.22 9.86
N HIS A 143 -7.68 4.29 9.75
CA HIS A 143 -7.82 5.29 8.69
C HIS A 143 -7.42 4.74 7.30
N CYS A 144 -6.36 3.91 7.23
CA CYS A 144 -5.75 3.54 5.96
C CYS A 144 -6.52 2.44 5.20
N ILE A 145 -6.99 1.38 5.90
CA ILE A 145 -7.60 0.23 5.24
C ILE A 145 -8.95 0.60 4.61
N GLY A 146 -9.72 1.47 5.26
CA GLY A 146 -11.01 1.95 4.75
C GLY A 146 -10.91 3.03 3.67
N VAL A 147 -9.72 3.54 3.35
CA VAL A 147 -9.52 4.66 2.42
C VAL A 147 -8.67 4.27 1.21
N ASP A 148 -7.59 3.52 1.40
CA ASP A 148 -6.64 3.20 0.35
C ASP A 148 -7.26 2.47 -0.87
N PRO A 149 -8.23 1.52 -0.70
CA PRO A 149 -8.90 0.90 -1.85
C PRO A 149 -9.59 1.91 -2.77
N TYR A 150 -10.12 3.00 -2.21
CA TYR A 150 -10.77 4.06 -3.01
C TYR A 150 -9.79 4.83 -3.89
N TYR A 151 -8.54 5.00 -3.46
CA TYR A 151 -7.50 5.58 -4.32
C TYR A 151 -7.25 4.73 -5.56
N LEU A 152 -7.22 3.40 -5.40
CA LEU A 152 -7.03 2.48 -6.51
C LEU A 152 -8.25 2.46 -7.44
N THR A 153 -9.48 2.45 -6.89
CA THR A 153 -10.71 2.50 -7.69
C THR A 153 -10.85 3.83 -8.43
N TYR A 154 -10.49 4.94 -7.80
CA TYR A 154 -10.44 6.26 -8.45
C TYR A 154 -9.50 6.24 -9.66
N LYS A 155 -8.26 5.80 -9.47
CA LYS A 155 -7.27 5.72 -10.55
C LYS A 155 -7.73 4.77 -11.66
N SER A 156 -8.28 3.60 -11.32
CA SER A 156 -8.81 2.64 -12.27
C SER A 156 -9.89 3.26 -13.17
N LYS A 157 -10.85 3.96 -12.58
CA LYS A 157 -11.89 4.67 -13.32
C LYS A 157 -11.33 5.77 -14.23
N LYS A 158 -10.34 6.53 -13.74
CA LYS A 158 -9.65 7.59 -14.51
C LYS A 158 -8.97 7.05 -15.77
N ILE A 159 -8.47 5.82 -15.73
CA ILE A 159 -7.86 5.14 -16.90
C ILE A 159 -8.85 4.26 -17.69
N GLY A 160 -10.15 4.37 -17.43
CA GLY A 160 -11.21 3.69 -18.18
C GLY A 160 -11.51 2.25 -17.75
N TYR A 161 -10.99 1.79 -16.60
CA TYR A 161 -11.28 0.46 -16.07
C TYR A 161 -12.15 0.56 -14.80
N SER A 162 -13.29 -0.13 -14.80
CA SER A 162 -14.15 -0.27 -13.61
C SER A 162 -13.81 -1.59 -12.90
N PRO A 163 -13.14 -1.54 -11.74
CA PRO A 163 -12.80 -2.75 -11.00
C PRO A 163 -14.08 -3.42 -10.48
N LYS A 164 -14.10 -4.75 -10.41
CA LYS A 164 -15.27 -5.54 -10.00
C LYS A 164 -15.11 -6.18 -8.62
N ILE A 165 -13.90 -6.20 -8.09
CA ILE A 165 -13.59 -6.89 -6.82
C ILE A 165 -13.31 -5.89 -5.72
N ILE A 166 -12.75 -4.73 -6.03
CA ILE A 166 -12.37 -3.68 -5.08
C ILE A 166 -13.35 -2.50 -5.06
N LEU A 167 -14.60 -2.77 -5.39
CA LEU A 167 -15.71 -1.79 -5.33
C LEU A 167 -16.48 -1.95 -4.04
#